data_7616e30bbd5b45e0436aca7fd25c57f1
#
_entry.id   7616e30bbd5b45e0436aca7fd25c57f1
#
_cell.length_a   1.000
_cell.length_b   1.000
_cell.length_c   1.000
_cell.angle_alpha   90.00
_cell.angle_beta   90.00
_cell.angle_gamma   90.00
#
_symmetry.space_group_name_H-M   'P 1'
#
loop_
_entity.id
_entity.type
_entity.pdbx_description
1 polymer ?
#
loop_
_entity_poly.entity_id
_entity_poly.type
_entity_poly.pdbx_seq_one_letter_code
_entity_poly.pdbx_strand_id
1 'polypeptide(L)'
;MDFKELQKFIKLEDRRIKRYFNGLEDKDKMILARTVKLSEEVGELAAEVLAHHNWQRQEKLDRRANEDLGHEVADVIITTFLLADTLEIDIEKSLREKMKKINLRYRDKGKKNKP
;
A
#
# COMPACT_ATOMS: atom_id res chain seq x y z
N MET A 1 -9.35 -4.28 13.06
CA MET A 1 -9.70 -4.37 11.62
C MET A 1 -9.18 -5.67 11.07
N ASP A 2 -9.99 -6.38 10.33
CA ASP A 2 -9.55 -7.58 9.62
C ASP A 2 -9.51 -7.33 8.10
N PHE A 3 -9.05 -8.32 7.36
CA PHE A 3 -8.91 -8.22 5.90
C PHE A 3 -10.26 -8.00 5.21
N LYS A 4 -11.32 -8.60 5.73
CA LYS A 4 -12.68 -8.46 5.21
C LYS A 4 -13.18 -7.02 5.28
N GLU A 5 -12.92 -6.34 6.39
CA GLU A 5 -13.30 -4.94 6.57
C GLU A 5 -12.54 -4.04 5.60
N LEU A 6 -11.24 -4.31 5.42
CA LEU A 6 -10.43 -3.58 4.46
C LEU A 6 -10.98 -3.77 3.05
N GLN A 7 -11.29 -4.99 2.66
CA GLN A 7 -11.84 -5.28 1.34
C GLN A 7 -13.18 -4.57 1.10
N LYS A 8 -14.04 -4.51 2.11
CA LYS A 8 -15.31 -3.77 2.04
C LYS A 8 -15.06 -2.29 1.81
N PHE A 9 -14.11 -1.72 2.52
CA PHE A 9 -13.74 -0.32 2.35
C PHE A 9 -13.22 -0.06 0.94
N ILE A 10 -12.35 -0.93 0.42
CA ILE A 10 -11.80 -0.80 -0.93
C ILE A 10 -12.93 -0.81 -1.98
N LYS A 11 -13.89 -1.72 -1.86
CA LYS A 11 -15.04 -1.78 -2.77
C LYS A 11 -15.88 -0.50 -2.71
N LEU A 12 -16.10 0.01 -1.50
CA LEU A 12 -16.82 1.26 -1.30
C LEU A 12 -16.09 2.45 -1.92
N GLU A 13 -14.79 2.55 -1.69
CA GLU A 13 -13.97 3.64 -2.21
C GLU A 13 -13.87 3.60 -3.74
N ASP A 14 -13.77 2.40 -4.31
CA ASP A 14 -13.83 2.19 -5.75
C ASP A 14 -15.11 2.81 -6.35
N ARG A 15 -16.25 2.54 -5.73
CA ARG A 15 -17.54 3.10 -6.17
C ARG A 15 -17.58 4.61 -6.04
N ARG A 16 -17.03 5.15 -4.94
CA ARG A 16 -16.97 6.60 -4.70
C ARG A 16 -16.12 7.31 -5.76
N ILE A 17 -14.95 6.77 -6.07
CA ILE A 17 -14.05 7.34 -7.06
C ILE A 17 -14.72 7.34 -8.44
N LYS A 18 -15.34 6.25 -8.83
CA LYS A 18 -16.06 6.15 -10.11
C LYS A 18 -17.22 7.15 -10.20
N ARG A 19 -17.89 7.38 -9.07
CA ARG A 19 -19.03 8.30 -9.01
C ARG A 19 -18.62 9.76 -9.11
N TYR A 20 -17.53 10.15 -8.47
CA TYR A 20 -17.09 11.53 -8.37
C TYR A 20 -16.13 11.97 -9.47
N PHE A 21 -15.49 11.04 -10.15
CA PHE A 21 -14.53 11.34 -11.20
C PHE A 21 -15.02 10.75 -12.52
N ASN A 22 -15.64 11.62 -13.34
CA ASN A 22 -16.16 11.25 -14.64
C ASN A 22 -15.03 10.75 -15.57
N GLY A 23 -15.33 9.75 -16.38
CA GLY A 23 -14.38 9.21 -17.36
C GLY A 23 -13.50 8.09 -16.84
N LEU A 24 -13.65 7.71 -15.57
CA LEU A 24 -12.89 6.59 -14.98
C LEU A 24 -13.68 5.27 -15.01
N GLU A 25 -14.81 5.20 -15.73
CA GLU A 25 -15.53 3.95 -15.93
C GLU A 25 -14.78 3.01 -16.88
N ASP A 26 -13.96 3.55 -17.79
CA ASP A 26 -13.11 2.76 -18.66
C ASP A 26 -12.04 2.07 -17.84
N LYS A 27 -12.00 0.74 -17.92
CA LYS A 27 -11.08 -0.08 -17.11
C LYS A 27 -9.61 0.26 -17.38
N ASP A 28 -9.23 0.44 -18.64
CA ASP A 28 -7.84 0.75 -19.00
C ASP A 28 -7.42 2.11 -18.45
N LYS A 29 -8.29 3.10 -18.54
CA LYS A 29 -8.04 4.43 -17.98
C LYS A 29 -7.91 4.36 -16.45
N MET A 30 -8.75 3.58 -15.81
CA MET A 30 -8.71 3.38 -14.37
C MET A 30 -7.39 2.73 -13.94
N ILE A 31 -6.94 1.71 -14.67
CA ILE A 31 -5.65 1.05 -14.40
C ILE A 31 -4.51 2.07 -14.50
N LEU A 32 -4.48 2.86 -15.55
CA LEU A 32 -3.45 3.90 -15.75
C LEU A 32 -3.49 4.93 -14.61
N ALA A 33 -4.67 5.46 -14.32
CA ALA A 33 -4.84 6.47 -13.27
C ALA A 33 -4.40 5.94 -11.90
N ARG A 34 -4.76 4.73 -11.55
CA ARG A 34 -4.39 4.12 -10.27
C ARG A 34 -2.92 3.75 -10.20
N THR A 35 -2.31 3.38 -11.32
CA THR A 35 -0.87 3.12 -11.40
C THR A 35 -0.08 4.40 -11.15
N VAL A 36 -0.46 5.49 -11.80
CA VAL A 36 0.17 6.81 -11.60
C VAL A 36 -0.03 7.27 -10.15
N LYS A 37 -1.24 7.11 -9.62
CA LYS A 37 -1.55 7.51 -8.25
C LYS A 37 -0.71 6.75 -7.24
N LEU A 38 -0.51 5.45 -7.44
CA LEU A 38 0.37 4.65 -6.59
C LEU A 38 1.80 5.17 -6.62
N SER A 39 2.31 5.49 -7.80
CA SER A 39 3.65 6.06 -7.95
C SER A 39 3.78 7.39 -7.19
N GLU A 40 2.78 8.26 -7.27
CA GLU A 40 2.75 9.53 -6.52
C GLU A 40 2.77 9.30 -5.01
N GLU A 41 1.92 8.40 -4.51
CA GLU A 41 1.82 8.11 -3.08
C GLU A 41 3.11 7.51 -2.53
N VAL A 42 3.75 6.62 -3.28
CA VAL A 42 5.05 6.04 -2.90
C VAL A 42 6.12 7.14 -2.85
N GLY A 43 6.13 8.04 -3.83
CA GLY A 43 7.05 9.17 -3.85
C GLY A 43 6.86 10.11 -2.67
N GLU A 44 5.62 10.44 -2.34
CA GLU A 44 5.29 11.27 -1.18
C GLU A 44 5.72 10.61 0.13
N LEU A 45 5.45 9.33 0.28
CA LEU A 45 5.88 8.56 1.44
C LEU A 45 7.40 8.58 1.58
N ALA A 46 8.12 8.31 0.50
CA ALA A 46 9.58 8.31 0.51
C ALA A 46 10.13 9.68 0.90
N ALA A 47 9.57 10.76 0.35
CA ALA A 47 9.97 12.12 0.67
C ALA A 47 9.74 12.44 2.15
N GLU A 48 8.59 12.07 2.68
CA GLU A 48 8.25 12.28 4.09
C GLU A 48 9.16 11.51 5.03
N VAL A 49 9.44 10.24 4.72
CA VAL A 49 10.36 9.40 5.52
C VAL A 49 11.76 10.02 5.54
N LEU A 50 12.26 10.42 4.40
CA LEU A 50 13.60 11.03 4.30
C LEU A 50 13.69 12.36 5.03
N ALA A 51 12.66 13.19 4.90
CA ALA A 51 12.60 14.47 5.59
C ALA A 51 12.60 14.28 7.11
N HIS A 52 11.77 13.39 7.61
CA HIS A 52 11.70 13.09 9.04
C HIS A 52 13.00 12.52 9.59
N HIS A 53 13.59 11.60 8.88
CA HIS A 53 14.78 10.90 9.33
C HIS A 53 16.03 11.79 9.31
N ASN A 54 16.18 12.58 8.24
CA ASN A 54 17.43 13.34 7.99
C ASN A 54 17.43 14.74 8.56
N TRP A 55 16.27 15.37 8.69
CA TRP A 55 16.21 16.82 8.94
C TRP A 55 15.62 17.21 10.27
N GLN A 56 14.99 16.29 10.98
CA GLN A 56 14.33 16.59 12.25
C GLN A 56 15.00 15.98 13.45
N ARG A 57 16.24 15.62 13.34
CA ARG A 57 17.01 15.05 14.47
C ARG A 57 17.24 16.01 15.63
N GLN A 58 17.07 17.30 15.42
CA GLN A 58 17.20 18.30 16.47
C GLN A 58 15.86 18.72 17.06
N GLU A 59 14.79 18.37 16.41
CA GLU A 59 13.45 18.63 16.89
C GLU A 59 12.82 17.32 17.30
N LYS A 60 12.14 17.37 18.44
CA LYS A 60 11.35 16.21 18.85
C LYS A 60 10.31 15.97 17.77
N LEU A 61 10.29 14.76 17.22
CA LEU A 61 9.21 14.32 16.36
C LEU A 61 7.91 14.51 17.14
N ASP A 62 7.11 15.52 16.78
CA ASP A 62 5.85 15.67 17.44
C ASP A 62 4.90 14.55 16.99
N ARG A 63 3.86 14.29 17.77
CA ARG A 63 2.86 13.28 17.50
C ARG A 63 2.24 13.46 16.13
N ARG A 64 2.03 14.70 15.72
CA ARG A 64 1.41 15.06 14.47
C ARG A 64 2.21 14.58 13.29
N ALA A 65 3.53 14.73 13.33
CA ALA A 65 4.42 14.25 12.28
C ALA A 65 4.37 12.73 12.13
N ASN A 66 4.33 12.00 13.25
CA ASN A 66 4.19 10.55 13.24
C ASN A 66 2.83 10.09 12.72
N GLU A 67 1.77 10.80 13.07
CA GLU A 67 0.43 10.51 12.57
C GLU A 67 0.34 10.75 11.07
N ASP A 68 0.92 11.85 10.58
CA ASP A 68 0.96 12.17 9.15
C ASP A 68 1.73 11.09 8.37
N LEU A 69 2.83 10.63 8.90
CA LEU A 69 3.61 9.56 8.29
C LEU A 69 2.81 8.25 8.24
N GLY A 70 2.08 7.94 9.31
CA GLY A 70 1.17 6.80 9.35
C GLY A 70 0.09 6.88 8.28
N HIS A 71 -0.48 8.06 8.08
CA HIS A 71 -1.48 8.29 7.04
C HIS A 71 -0.89 8.12 5.63
N GLU A 72 0.35 8.56 5.42
CA GLU A 72 1.05 8.34 4.13
C GLU A 72 1.28 6.85 3.85
N VAL A 73 1.65 6.08 4.85
CA VAL A 73 1.75 4.62 4.72
C VAL A 73 0.38 4.03 4.36
N ALA A 74 -0.66 4.46 5.05
CA ALA A 74 -2.03 3.99 4.79
C ALA A 74 -2.47 4.33 3.36
N ASP A 75 -2.14 5.51 2.86
CA ASP A 75 -2.47 5.92 1.49
C ASP A 75 -1.83 5.00 0.46
N VAL A 76 -0.58 4.61 0.66
CA VAL A 76 0.11 3.67 -0.24
C VAL A 76 -0.61 2.31 -0.24
N ILE A 77 -0.96 1.80 0.94
CA ILE A 77 -1.65 0.52 1.08
C ILE A 77 -3.01 0.55 0.39
N ILE A 78 -3.82 1.58 0.66
CA ILE A 78 -5.15 1.73 0.07
C ILE A 78 -5.07 1.85 -1.46
N THR A 79 -4.15 2.67 -1.95
CA THR A 79 -3.95 2.87 -3.39
C THR A 79 -3.54 1.56 -4.07
N THR A 80 -2.67 0.78 -3.43
CA THR A 80 -2.25 -0.53 -3.94
C THR A 80 -3.45 -1.49 -4.02
N PHE A 81 -4.29 -1.53 -2.99
CA PHE A 81 -5.48 -2.38 -2.99
C PHE A 81 -6.51 -1.97 -4.04
N LEU A 82 -6.67 -0.66 -4.25
CA LEU A 82 -7.55 -0.16 -5.32
C LEU A 82 -7.07 -0.59 -6.70
N LEU A 83 -5.76 -0.51 -6.94
CA LEU A 83 -5.17 -0.99 -8.20
C LEU A 83 -5.36 -2.49 -8.36
N ALA A 84 -5.08 -3.26 -7.31
CA ALA A 84 -5.28 -4.71 -7.32
C ALA A 84 -6.73 -5.08 -7.64
N ASP A 85 -7.69 -4.37 -7.05
CA ASP A 85 -9.12 -4.57 -7.32
C ASP A 85 -9.45 -4.34 -8.79
N THR A 86 -8.93 -3.26 -9.38
CA THR A 86 -9.13 -2.95 -10.80
C THR A 86 -8.53 -4.02 -11.70
N LEU A 87 -7.38 -4.57 -11.31
CA LEU A 87 -6.70 -5.65 -12.05
C LEU A 87 -7.31 -7.03 -11.78
N GLU A 88 -8.34 -7.10 -10.96
CA GLU A 88 -9.02 -8.34 -10.58
C GLU A 88 -8.08 -9.35 -9.92
N ILE A 89 -7.12 -8.84 -9.15
CA ILE A 89 -6.18 -9.66 -8.39
C ILE A 89 -6.79 -10.00 -7.03
N ASP A 90 -6.79 -11.29 -6.70
CA ASP A 90 -7.10 -11.75 -5.35
C ASP A 90 -5.88 -11.46 -4.46
N ILE A 91 -5.87 -10.29 -3.84
CA ILE A 91 -4.71 -9.82 -3.09
C ILE A 91 -4.45 -10.65 -1.83
N GLU A 92 -5.49 -11.17 -1.19
CA GLU A 92 -5.33 -12.05 -0.02
C GLU A 92 -4.57 -13.31 -0.39
N LYS A 93 -4.98 -13.96 -1.48
CA LYS A 93 -4.33 -15.14 -2.01
C LYS A 93 -2.88 -14.86 -2.38
N SER A 94 -2.65 -13.77 -3.11
CA SER A 94 -1.30 -13.36 -3.53
C SER A 94 -0.38 -13.12 -2.35
N LEU A 95 -0.89 -12.46 -1.30
CA LEU A 95 -0.13 -12.22 -0.07
C LEU A 95 0.20 -13.52 0.65
N ARG A 96 -0.78 -14.43 0.79
CA ARG A 96 -0.56 -15.73 1.41
C ARG A 96 0.55 -16.50 0.71
N GLU A 97 0.46 -16.58 -0.62
CA GLU A 97 1.44 -17.31 -1.43
C GLU A 97 2.82 -16.68 -1.32
N LYS A 98 2.89 -15.36 -1.34
CA LYS A 98 4.17 -14.65 -1.24
C LYS A 98 4.80 -14.82 0.14
N MET A 99 4.01 -14.71 1.19
CA MET A 99 4.47 -14.93 2.56
C MET A 99 5.05 -16.34 2.72
N LYS A 100 4.38 -17.33 2.16
CA LYS A 100 4.84 -18.72 2.18
C LYS A 100 6.19 -18.87 1.47
N LYS A 101 6.35 -18.25 0.30
CA LYS A 101 7.61 -18.28 -0.44
C LYS A 101 8.75 -17.64 0.35
N ILE A 102 8.49 -16.52 0.98
CA ILE A 102 9.49 -15.82 1.80
C ILE A 102 9.90 -16.72 2.98
N ASN A 103 8.93 -17.29 3.68
CA ASN A 103 9.20 -18.18 4.80
C ASN A 103 10.06 -19.39 4.41
N LEU A 104 9.81 -19.96 3.24
CA LEU A 104 10.60 -21.10 2.74
C LEU A 104 12.06 -20.73 2.49
N ARG A 105 12.34 -19.50 2.03
CA ARG A 105 13.73 -19.03 1.84
C ARG A 105 14.52 -19.06 3.14
N TYR A 106 13.93 -18.57 4.22
CA TYR A 106 14.59 -18.52 5.54
C TYR A 106 14.69 -19.89 6.18
N ARG A 107 13.70 -20.75 5.98
CA ARG A 107 13.71 -22.10 6.46
C ARG A 107 14.89 -22.89 5.88
N ASP A 108 15.15 -22.74 4.57
CA ASP A 108 16.27 -23.40 3.89
C ASP A 108 17.61 -22.85 4.36
N LYS A 109 17.71 -21.53 4.52
CA LYS A 109 18.90 -20.87 5.08
C LYS A 109 19.15 -21.28 6.53
N GLY A 110 18.09 -21.40 7.32
CA GLY A 110 18.19 -21.87 8.71
C GLY A 110 18.75 -23.27 8.81
N LYS A 111 18.36 -24.17 7.92
CA LYS A 111 18.90 -25.55 7.86
C LYS A 111 20.37 -25.58 7.49
N LYS A 112 20.80 -24.71 6.56
CA LYS A 112 22.20 -24.63 6.13
C LYS A 112 23.12 -24.04 7.20
N ASN A 113 22.58 -23.20 8.09
CA ASN A 113 23.33 -22.52 9.13
C ASN A 113 23.32 -23.25 10.47
N LYS A 114 22.58 -24.33 10.57
CA LYS A 114 22.61 -25.16 11.79
C LYS A 114 23.83 -26.05 11.78
N PRO A 115 24.58 -26.08 12.89
CA PRO A 115 25.72 -27.01 13.02
C PRO A 115 25.32 -28.47 12.94
#